data_7185c53e07094737d6b67275983a4946
#
_entry.id   7185c53e07094737d6b67275983a4946
#
_cell.length_a   1.000
_cell.length_b   1.000
_cell.length_c   1.000
_cell.angle_alpha   90.00
_cell.angle_beta   90.00
_cell.angle_gamma   90.00
#
_symmetry.space_group_name_H-M   'P 1'
#
loop_
_entity.id
_entity.type
_entity.pdbx_description
1 polymer ?
#
loop_
_entity_poly.entity_id
_entity_poly.type
_entity_poly.pdbx_seq_one_letter_code
_entity_poly.pdbx_strand_id
1 'polypeptide(L)'
;MNFLIVVLLVVTAVAMFAYRHFLDDILDINLGEHPYVVASADSVDGGTSAISMMRTDSSVVIEYELREGYAYPYVGIKIYLGDGKSKGLDLSKYDSLFVWLKPRNEGSVRLYMRGYDSGLYRKNDETSLKFNEIEFTPTKEPYPAVFVPQEFRVAGWWVSQNEINVHKARVDLSNIPLIEIQTGTNAPLGYGGMEINRLRFKGKKISQVDLVTTLVALWFVTFLIILIIRFFDYSRERAINRKKQEELKKNLRALEIEKSEYEKSSREDPLTGCLNRAGFSGVLLREQEKLNRTGGPVSFMIFDIDHFKEVNDTYGHLVGDEVLVNLAKLVQGMIRNTDSLVRWGGRRVCDSE
;
A
#
# COMPACT_ATOMS: atom_id res chain seq x y z
N MET A 1 4.29 16.06 -4.02
CA MET A 1 3.82 14.92 -3.22
C MET A 1 2.31 14.95 -2.99
N ASN A 2 1.76 16.02 -2.43
CA ASN A 2 0.31 16.14 -2.19
C ASN A 2 -0.54 15.99 -3.46
N PHE A 3 -0.03 16.46 -4.62
CA PHE A 3 -0.71 16.34 -5.90
C PHE A 3 -0.94 14.88 -6.33
N LEU A 4 0.08 14.02 -6.19
CA LEU A 4 -0.02 12.59 -6.56
C LEU A 4 -1.05 11.85 -5.70
N ILE A 5 -1.08 12.14 -4.39
CA ILE A 5 -2.05 11.56 -3.46
C ILE A 5 -3.47 12.03 -3.80
N VAL A 6 -3.66 13.31 -4.12
CA VAL A 6 -4.96 13.85 -4.51
C VAL A 6 -5.46 13.20 -5.80
N VAL A 7 -4.58 13.06 -6.80
CA VAL A 7 -4.93 12.35 -8.05
C VAL A 7 -5.35 10.91 -7.77
N LEU A 8 -4.62 10.20 -6.92
CA LEU A 8 -4.93 8.82 -6.57
C LEU A 8 -6.27 8.70 -5.82
N LEU A 9 -6.57 9.63 -4.93
CA LEU A 9 -7.88 9.70 -4.25
C LEU A 9 -9.01 9.92 -5.26
N VAL A 10 -8.84 10.83 -6.21
CA VAL A 10 -9.82 11.09 -7.26
C VAL A 10 -10.03 9.85 -8.13
N VAL A 11 -8.93 9.20 -8.56
CA VAL A 11 -9.01 7.95 -9.35
C VAL A 11 -9.75 6.86 -8.59
N THR A 12 -9.45 6.70 -7.30
CA THR A 12 -10.15 5.72 -6.45
C THR A 12 -11.63 6.03 -6.34
N ALA A 13 -12.00 7.29 -6.10
CA ALA A 13 -13.40 7.71 -6.01
C ALA A 13 -14.15 7.50 -7.33
N VAL A 14 -13.53 7.86 -8.45
CA VAL A 14 -14.11 7.66 -9.80
C VAL A 14 -14.27 6.16 -10.10
N ALA A 15 -13.28 5.34 -9.78
CA ALA A 15 -13.36 3.89 -9.98
C ALA A 15 -14.50 3.26 -9.16
N MET A 16 -14.64 3.64 -7.89
CA MET A 16 -15.73 3.18 -7.02
C MET A 16 -17.10 3.65 -7.51
N PHE A 17 -17.21 4.89 -7.97
CA PHE A 17 -18.43 5.41 -8.55
C PHE A 17 -18.80 4.67 -9.84
N ALA A 18 -17.83 4.46 -10.74
CA ALA A 18 -18.04 3.72 -11.98
C ALA A 18 -18.45 2.27 -11.71
N TYR A 19 -17.81 1.60 -10.73
CA TYR A 19 -18.17 0.27 -10.30
C TYR A 19 -19.63 0.18 -9.86
N ARG A 20 -20.08 1.16 -9.08
CA ARG A 20 -21.44 1.18 -8.55
C ARG A 20 -22.50 1.38 -9.64
N HIS A 21 -22.22 2.25 -10.62
CA HIS A 21 -23.25 2.75 -11.53
C HIS A 21 -23.15 2.23 -12.97
N PHE A 22 -21.97 1.81 -13.44
CA PHE A 22 -21.74 1.49 -14.86
C PHE A 22 -21.20 0.10 -15.13
N LEU A 23 -20.79 -0.63 -14.10
CA LEU A 23 -20.17 -1.95 -14.29
C LEU A 23 -21.10 -3.11 -13.98
N ASP A 24 -22.40 -2.92 -14.13
CA ASP A 24 -23.36 -4.02 -14.07
C ASP A 24 -23.19 -4.93 -15.29
N ASP A 25 -23.21 -6.25 -15.03
CA ASP A 25 -23.34 -7.31 -16.03
C ASP A 25 -24.75 -7.88 -15.91
N ILE A 26 -25.50 -7.87 -16.99
CA ILE A 26 -26.88 -8.32 -17.02
C ILE A 26 -27.03 -9.35 -18.13
N LEU A 27 -27.46 -10.54 -17.73
CA LEU A 27 -27.93 -11.57 -18.66
C LEU A 27 -29.45 -11.63 -18.57
N ASP A 28 -30.13 -11.31 -19.65
CA ASP A 28 -31.59 -11.28 -19.74
C ASP A 28 -32.08 -12.41 -20.66
N ILE A 29 -32.83 -13.36 -20.12
CA ILE A 29 -33.43 -14.49 -20.87
C ILE A 29 -34.91 -14.21 -20.97
N ASN A 30 -35.33 -13.63 -22.11
CA ASN A 30 -36.74 -13.45 -22.47
C ASN A 30 -37.27 -14.75 -23.00
N LEU A 31 -38.20 -15.39 -22.30
CA LEU A 31 -38.72 -16.74 -22.67
C LEU A 31 -39.58 -16.71 -23.92
N GLY A 32 -40.24 -15.60 -24.25
CA GLY A 32 -40.97 -15.44 -25.49
C GLY A 32 -40.09 -15.54 -26.73
N GLU A 33 -38.86 -14.99 -26.65
CA GLU A 33 -37.91 -14.97 -27.75
C GLU A 33 -36.87 -16.10 -27.71
N HIS A 34 -36.68 -16.76 -26.55
CA HIS A 34 -35.65 -17.80 -26.38
C HIS A 34 -35.99 -19.06 -27.19
N PRO A 35 -35.15 -19.48 -28.17
CA PRO A 35 -35.50 -20.50 -29.14
C PRO A 35 -35.66 -21.90 -28.55
N TYR A 36 -34.94 -22.19 -27.46
CA TYR A 36 -34.82 -23.54 -26.91
C TYR A 36 -35.54 -23.70 -25.58
N VAL A 37 -36.87 -23.46 -25.58
CA VAL A 37 -37.74 -23.74 -24.44
C VAL A 37 -38.69 -24.89 -24.82
N VAL A 38 -38.73 -25.90 -23.97
CA VAL A 38 -39.60 -27.08 -24.19
C VAL A 38 -40.42 -27.39 -22.95
N ALA A 39 -41.61 -27.94 -23.14
CA ALA A 39 -42.43 -28.42 -22.05
C ALA A 39 -41.84 -29.70 -21.44
N SER A 40 -41.96 -29.89 -20.14
CA SER A 40 -41.50 -31.04 -19.37
C SER A 40 -42.59 -31.47 -18.39
N ALA A 41 -42.84 -32.77 -18.30
CA ALA A 41 -43.79 -33.36 -17.37
C ALA A 41 -43.30 -34.72 -16.89
N ASP A 42 -43.84 -35.20 -15.77
CA ASP A 42 -43.55 -36.51 -15.21
C ASP A 42 -43.87 -37.68 -16.13
N SER A 43 -44.63 -37.44 -17.21
CA SER A 43 -44.93 -38.43 -18.22
C SER A 43 -43.70 -39.04 -18.90
N VAL A 44 -42.55 -38.31 -18.92
CA VAL A 44 -41.27 -38.85 -19.42
C VAL A 44 -40.64 -39.85 -18.44
N ASP A 45 -41.01 -39.76 -17.15
CA ASP A 45 -40.50 -40.61 -16.07
C ASP A 45 -41.51 -41.68 -15.61
N GLY A 46 -42.59 -41.88 -16.39
CA GLY A 46 -43.63 -42.87 -16.12
C GLY A 46 -44.86 -42.36 -15.35
N GLY A 47 -44.95 -41.04 -15.16
CA GLY A 47 -46.15 -40.37 -14.62
C GLY A 47 -47.24 -40.18 -15.67
N THR A 48 -48.34 -39.52 -15.28
CA THR A 48 -49.53 -39.31 -16.12
C THR A 48 -49.96 -37.87 -16.28
N SER A 49 -49.19 -36.94 -15.74
CA SER A 49 -49.50 -35.50 -15.84
C SER A 49 -49.41 -35.02 -17.28
N ALA A 50 -50.31 -34.09 -17.63
CA ALA A 50 -50.41 -33.53 -18.99
C ALA A 50 -50.01 -32.04 -18.97
N ILE A 51 -49.38 -31.58 -20.04
CA ILE A 51 -48.96 -30.18 -20.19
C ILE A 51 -49.20 -29.73 -21.64
N SER A 52 -49.69 -28.52 -21.79
CA SER A 52 -49.65 -27.77 -23.03
C SER A 52 -48.87 -26.49 -22.87
N MET A 53 -48.14 -26.08 -23.87
CA MET A 53 -47.32 -24.89 -23.84
C MET A 53 -47.64 -23.98 -25.01
N MET A 54 -47.93 -22.71 -24.71
CA MET A 54 -48.11 -21.68 -25.69
C MET A 54 -47.06 -20.59 -25.51
N ARG A 55 -46.48 -20.15 -26.59
CA ARG A 55 -45.49 -19.09 -26.61
C ARG A 55 -46.12 -17.80 -27.11
N THR A 56 -45.85 -16.68 -26.44
CA THR A 56 -46.13 -15.31 -26.87
C THR A 56 -44.83 -14.60 -27.17
N ASP A 57 -44.89 -13.34 -27.64
CA ASP A 57 -43.70 -12.54 -27.92
C ASP A 57 -42.89 -12.23 -26.64
N SER A 58 -43.49 -12.26 -25.46
CA SER A 58 -42.87 -11.87 -24.19
C SER A 58 -42.90 -12.93 -23.08
N SER A 59 -43.57 -14.05 -23.31
CA SER A 59 -43.75 -15.08 -22.29
C SER A 59 -43.97 -16.46 -22.86
N VAL A 60 -43.80 -17.47 -21.98
CA VAL A 60 -44.27 -18.84 -22.15
C VAL A 60 -45.37 -19.06 -21.14
N VAL A 61 -46.53 -19.47 -21.66
CA VAL A 61 -47.68 -19.87 -20.85
C VAL A 61 -47.83 -21.37 -20.91
N ILE A 62 -47.86 -22.01 -19.74
CA ILE A 62 -48.18 -23.44 -19.65
C ILE A 62 -49.54 -23.64 -18.98
N GLU A 63 -50.33 -24.57 -19.53
CA GLU A 63 -51.54 -25.08 -18.92
C GLU A 63 -51.34 -26.56 -18.70
N TYR A 64 -51.75 -27.10 -17.58
CA TYR A 64 -51.44 -28.44 -17.19
C TYR A 64 -52.55 -29.08 -16.38
N GLU A 65 -52.52 -30.41 -16.35
CA GLU A 65 -53.25 -31.20 -15.39
C GLU A 65 -52.26 -32.10 -14.64
N LEU A 66 -52.04 -31.76 -13.34
CA LEU A 66 -51.14 -32.52 -12.46
C LEU A 66 -51.93 -33.73 -11.91
N ARG A 67 -51.46 -34.94 -12.21
CA ARG A 67 -52.18 -36.19 -11.89
C ARG A 67 -51.39 -37.06 -10.91
N GLU A 68 -52.12 -37.82 -10.13
CA GLU A 68 -51.53 -38.89 -9.32
C GLU A 68 -50.96 -40.02 -10.23
N GLY A 69 -50.08 -40.83 -9.68
CA GLY A 69 -49.49 -41.98 -10.38
C GLY A 69 -47.98 -41.98 -10.43
N TYR A 70 -47.36 -40.85 -10.08
CA TYR A 70 -45.94 -40.73 -9.91
C TYR A 70 -45.64 -40.27 -8.49
N ALA A 71 -44.50 -40.70 -7.91
CA ALA A 71 -44.16 -40.39 -6.50
C ALA A 71 -44.07 -38.88 -6.24
N TYR A 72 -43.64 -38.12 -7.24
CA TYR A 72 -43.49 -36.65 -7.18
C TYR A 72 -43.98 -36.08 -8.51
N PRO A 73 -45.31 -35.94 -8.70
CA PRO A 73 -45.86 -35.39 -9.92
C PRO A 73 -45.35 -33.99 -10.22
N TYR A 74 -44.95 -33.74 -11.46
CA TYR A 74 -44.47 -32.44 -11.88
C TYR A 74 -44.84 -32.10 -13.31
N VAL A 75 -44.93 -30.79 -13.56
CA VAL A 75 -44.99 -30.22 -14.90
C VAL A 75 -44.21 -28.92 -14.92
N GLY A 76 -43.59 -28.55 -16.02
CA GLY A 76 -42.80 -27.36 -16.13
C GLY A 76 -42.21 -27.13 -17.50
N ILE A 77 -41.19 -26.32 -17.56
CA ILE A 77 -40.41 -26.01 -18.77
C ILE A 77 -38.93 -26.24 -18.55
N LYS A 78 -38.27 -26.65 -19.62
CA LYS A 78 -36.79 -26.71 -19.73
C LYS A 78 -36.31 -25.60 -20.66
N ILE A 79 -35.29 -24.86 -20.23
CA ILE A 79 -34.66 -23.77 -20.96
C ILE A 79 -33.22 -24.17 -21.19
N TYR A 80 -32.87 -24.54 -22.43
CA TYR A 80 -31.53 -24.96 -22.78
C TYR A 80 -30.62 -23.78 -23.05
N LEU A 81 -29.47 -23.79 -22.45
CA LEU A 81 -28.43 -22.76 -22.58
C LEU A 81 -27.20 -23.34 -23.26
N GLY A 82 -26.50 -22.54 -24.05
CA GLY A 82 -25.30 -23.01 -24.77
C GLY A 82 -25.61 -24.17 -25.74
N ASP A 83 -24.97 -25.34 -25.56
CA ASP A 83 -25.27 -26.55 -26.34
C ASP A 83 -26.37 -27.42 -25.71
N GLY A 84 -26.89 -27.01 -24.57
CA GLY A 84 -27.91 -27.71 -23.81
C GLY A 84 -27.45 -29.02 -23.17
N LYS A 85 -26.17 -29.36 -23.21
CA LYS A 85 -25.64 -30.66 -22.75
C LYS A 85 -24.42 -30.52 -21.87
N SER A 86 -23.29 -30.11 -22.43
CA SER A 86 -22.01 -30.06 -21.75
C SER A 86 -21.44 -28.65 -21.65
N LYS A 87 -21.86 -27.76 -22.53
CA LYS A 87 -21.40 -26.38 -22.58
C LYS A 87 -22.58 -25.44 -22.33
N GLY A 88 -22.71 -24.99 -21.11
CA GLY A 88 -23.70 -24.02 -20.67
C GLY A 88 -23.15 -22.63 -20.52
N LEU A 89 -23.83 -21.83 -19.71
CA LEU A 89 -23.42 -20.49 -19.32
C LEU A 89 -22.81 -20.48 -17.91
N ASP A 90 -21.83 -19.65 -17.71
CA ASP A 90 -21.29 -19.35 -16.37
C ASP A 90 -22.20 -18.34 -15.68
N LEU A 91 -22.99 -18.83 -14.74
CA LEU A 91 -23.91 -18.02 -13.92
C LEU A 91 -23.32 -17.70 -12.54
N SER A 92 -22.13 -18.21 -12.20
CA SER A 92 -21.47 -17.98 -10.91
C SER A 92 -21.03 -16.53 -10.69
N LYS A 93 -20.86 -15.77 -11.78
CA LYS A 93 -20.48 -14.36 -11.77
C LYS A 93 -21.62 -13.39 -11.43
N TYR A 94 -22.85 -13.88 -11.38
CA TYR A 94 -24.01 -13.09 -11.02
C TYR A 94 -24.31 -13.23 -9.53
N ASP A 95 -24.74 -12.13 -8.92
CA ASP A 95 -25.07 -12.07 -7.49
C ASP A 95 -26.57 -12.13 -7.20
N SER A 96 -27.41 -11.96 -8.24
CA SER A 96 -28.86 -11.94 -8.11
C SER A 96 -29.54 -12.54 -9.34
N LEU A 97 -30.61 -13.29 -9.10
CA LEU A 97 -31.54 -13.79 -10.11
C LEU A 97 -32.93 -13.21 -9.87
N PHE A 98 -33.49 -12.60 -10.87
CA PHE A 98 -34.85 -12.10 -10.90
C PHE A 98 -35.71 -13.02 -11.78
N VAL A 99 -36.85 -13.47 -11.24
CA VAL A 99 -37.78 -14.40 -11.92
C VAL A 99 -39.14 -13.75 -12.06
N TRP A 100 -39.56 -13.48 -13.29
CA TRP A 100 -40.92 -13.01 -13.61
C TRP A 100 -41.79 -14.19 -13.95
N LEU A 101 -42.52 -14.68 -12.94
CA LEU A 101 -43.39 -15.85 -13.03
C LEU A 101 -44.72 -15.54 -12.32
N LYS A 102 -45.84 -15.84 -12.97
CA LYS A 102 -47.21 -15.72 -12.44
C LYS A 102 -47.91 -17.05 -12.49
N PRO A 103 -48.11 -17.72 -11.34
CA PRO A 103 -48.92 -18.92 -11.30
C PRO A 103 -50.40 -18.54 -11.37
N ARG A 104 -51.21 -19.42 -11.97
CA ARG A 104 -52.67 -19.29 -11.94
C ARG A 104 -53.30 -19.91 -10.69
N ASN A 105 -52.60 -20.92 -10.11
CA ASN A 105 -53.01 -21.63 -8.92
C ASN A 105 -52.04 -21.33 -7.77
N GLU A 106 -52.51 -21.55 -6.56
CA GLU A 106 -51.65 -21.58 -5.40
C GLU A 106 -50.74 -22.81 -5.43
N GLY A 107 -49.55 -22.69 -4.83
CA GLY A 107 -48.59 -23.78 -4.78
C GLY A 107 -47.15 -23.30 -4.89
N SER A 108 -46.23 -24.17 -4.59
CA SER A 108 -44.79 -23.85 -4.76
C SER A 108 -44.35 -24.11 -6.22
N VAL A 109 -43.29 -23.43 -6.59
CA VAL A 109 -42.55 -23.57 -7.84
C VAL A 109 -41.13 -23.93 -7.52
N ARG A 110 -40.57 -24.86 -8.25
CA ARG A 110 -39.18 -25.26 -8.12
C ARG A 110 -38.38 -24.81 -9.32
N LEU A 111 -37.27 -24.17 -9.05
CA LEU A 111 -36.31 -23.74 -10.06
C LEU A 111 -35.04 -24.55 -9.89
N TYR A 112 -34.62 -25.23 -10.95
CA TYR A 112 -33.35 -25.93 -11.05
C TYR A 112 -32.40 -25.21 -12.00
N MET A 113 -31.17 -25.02 -11.57
CA MET A 113 -30.02 -24.75 -12.43
C MET A 113 -29.19 -26.02 -12.54
N ARG A 114 -29.27 -26.66 -13.70
CA ARG A 114 -28.65 -27.98 -13.90
C ARG A 114 -27.23 -27.81 -14.39
N GLY A 115 -26.27 -28.12 -13.50
CA GLY A 115 -24.84 -27.92 -13.73
C GLY A 115 -24.16 -29.10 -14.38
N TYR A 116 -23.29 -28.85 -15.33
CA TYR A 116 -22.42 -29.88 -15.91
C TYR A 116 -21.18 -30.08 -15.03
N ASP A 117 -20.96 -31.35 -14.67
CA ASP A 117 -19.74 -31.78 -13.98
C ASP A 117 -19.15 -32.96 -14.79
N SER A 118 -17.93 -32.79 -15.31
CA SER A 118 -17.28 -33.78 -16.18
C SER A 118 -17.04 -35.12 -15.51
N GLY A 119 -16.97 -35.18 -14.19
CA GLY A 119 -16.80 -36.43 -13.42
C GLY A 119 -18.09 -37.18 -13.16
N LEU A 120 -19.24 -36.54 -13.39
CA LEU A 120 -20.57 -37.10 -13.09
C LEU A 120 -21.47 -37.24 -14.34
N TYR A 121 -21.21 -36.42 -15.37
CA TYR A 121 -22.04 -36.40 -16.56
C TYR A 121 -21.97 -37.69 -17.35
N ARG A 122 -23.14 -38.27 -17.65
CA ARG A 122 -23.31 -39.40 -18.55
C ARG A 122 -23.89 -38.88 -19.86
N LYS A 123 -23.24 -39.23 -20.98
CA LYS A 123 -23.67 -38.79 -22.32
C LYS A 123 -25.12 -39.13 -22.61
N ASN A 124 -25.91 -38.15 -23.03
CA ASN A 124 -27.35 -38.25 -23.32
C ASN A 124 -28.23 -38.58 -22.10
N ASP A 125 -27.75 -38.39 -20.90
CA ASP A 125 -28.50 -38.57 -19.67
C ASP A 125 -28.55 -37.23 -18.92
N GLU A 126 -29.64 -36.48 -19.14
CA GLU A 126 -29.85 -35.19 -18.46
C GLU A 126 -29.96 -35.33 -16.94
N THR A 127 -30.37 -36.51 -16.42
CA THR A 127 -30.49 -36.72 -14.98
C THR A 127 -29.14 -36.74 -14.27
N SER A 128 -28.06 -36.93 -15.02
CA SER A 128 -26.68 -36.84 -14.51
C SER A 128 -26.15 -35.41 -14.32
N LEU A 129 -26.83 -34.42 -14.89
CA LEU A 129 -26.51 -33.00 -14.56
C LEU A 129 -26.84 -32.72 -13.11
N LYS A 130 -25.97 -31.93 -12.43
CA LYS A 130 -26.15 -31.58 -11.03
C LYS A 130 -27.37 -30.67 -10.85
N PHE A 131 -28.29 -31.04 -9.99
CA PHE A 131 -29.50 -30.28 -9.72
C PHE A 131 -29.26 -29.27 -8.60
N ASN A 132 -28.90 -28.02 -8.93
CA ASN A 132 -28.91 -26.90 -7.99
C ASN A 132 -30.34 -26.38 -7.94
N GLU A 133 -31.01 -26.47 -6.80
CA GLU A 133 -32.43 -26.18 -6.66
C GLU A 133 -32.74 -25.06 -5.68
N ILE A 134 -33.85 -24.38 -5.97
CA ILE A 134 -34.57 -23.56 -5.00
C ILE A 134 -36.06 -23.82 -5.20
N GLU A 135 -36.82 -23.93 -4.11
CA GLU A 135 -38.26 -24.01 -4.12
C GLU A 135 -38.86 -22.84 -3.37
N PHE A 136 -39.85 -22.20 -3.97
CA PHE A 136 -40.49 -21.00 -3.42
C PHE A 136 -41.98 -20.98 -3.77
N THR A 137 -42.77 -20.27 -2.98
CA THR A 137 -44.16 -19.97 -3.29
C THR A 137 -44.25 -18.60 -3.94
N PRO A 138 -44.59 -18.50 -5.24
CA PRO A 138 -44.74 -17.22 -5.88
C PRO A 138 -45.81 -16.39 -5.21
N THR A 139 -45.50 -15.14 -4.90
CA THR A 139 -46.42 -14.17 -4.33
C THR A 139 -46.81 -13.14 -5.37
N LYS A 140 -47.97 -12.48 -5.17
CA LYS A 140 -48.36 -11.37 -6.06
C LYS A 140 -47.42 -10.17 -5.89
N GLU A 141 -46.88 -10.01 -4.68
CA GLU A 141 -45.95 -8.94 -4.31
C GLU A 141 -44.88 -9.51 -3.33
N PRO A 142 -43.59 -9.19 -3.42
CA PRO A 142 -42.97 -8.40 -4.49
C PRO A 142 -42.84 -9.18 -5.80
N TYR A 143 -42.96 -8.49 -6.90
CA TYR A 143 -42.78 -9.04 -8.22
C TYR A 143 -41.72 -8.24 -9.00
N PRO A 144 -40.65 -8.83 -9.52
CA PRO A 144 -40.33 -10.28 -9.60
C PRO A 144 -39.85 -10.89 -8.30
N ALA A 145 -39.88 -12.23 -8.22
CA ALA A 145 -39.17 -12.96 -7.18
C ALA A 145 -37.65 -12.80 -7.37
N VAL A 146 -36.91 -12.58 -6.27
CA VAL A 146 -35.48 -12.31 -6.32
C VAL A 146 -34.74 -13.35 -5.45
N PHE A 147 -33.69 -13.92 -6.02
CA PHE A 147 -32.86 -14.94 -5.37
C PHE A 147 -31.39 -14.58 -5.48
N VAL A 148 -30.61 -15.07 -4.52
CA VAL A 148 -29.14 -15.01 -4.56
C VAL A 148 -28.57 -16.44 -4.69
N PRO A 149 -27.37 -16.61 -5.26
CA PRO A 149 -26.78 -17.94 -5.47
C PRO A 149 -26.66 -18.79 -4.20
N GLN A 150 -26.52 -18.15 -3.03
CA GLN A 150 -26.37 -18.78 -1.73
C GLN A 150 -27.67 -19.45 -1.21
N GLU A 151 -28.82 -19.10 -1.77
CA GLU A 151 -30.13 -19.70 -1.43
C GLU A 151 -30.36 -21.03 -2.13
N PHE A 152 -29.58 -21.32 -3.18
CA PHE A 152 -29.64 -22.60 -3.87
C PHE A 152 -28.94 -23.69 -3.06
N ARG A 153 -29.45 -24.91 -3.18
CA ARG A 153 -28.86 -26.12 -2.62
C ARG A 153 -28.82 -27.21 -3.68
N VAL A 154 -27.92 -28.18 -3.54
CA VAL A 154 -27.98 -29.38 -4.39
C VAL A 154 -29.11 -30.27 -3.92
N ALA A 155 -29.95 -30.73 -4.84
CA ALA A 155 -31.13 -31.55 -4.54
C ALA A 155 -30.73 -32.82 -3.78
N GLY A 156 -31.31 -33.03 -2.61
CA GLY A 156 -30.96 -34.15 -1.74
C GLY A 156 -31.21 -35.51 -2.40
N TRP A 157 -32.32 -35.64 -3.15
CA TRP A 157 -32.64 -36.87 -3.89
C TRP A 157 -31.58 -37.20 -4.95
N TRP A 158 -31.06 -36.17 -5.65
CA TRP A 158 -30.02 -36.33 -6.66
C TRP A 158 -28.67 -36.76 -6.04
N VAL A 159 -28.33 -36.19 -4.88
CA VAL A 159 -27.14 -36.59 -4.11
C VAL A 159 -27.20 -38.04 -3.70
N SER A 160 -28.38 -38.50 -3.19
CA SER A 160 -28.59 -39.87 -2.78
C SER A 160 -28.58 -40.84 -3.96
N GLN A 161 -29.25 -40.52 -5.07
CA GLN A 161 -29.36 -41.36 -6.25
C GLN A 161 -28.01 -41.57 -6.98
N ASN A 162 -27.15 -40.55 -6.95
CA ASN A 162 -25.84 -40.62 -7.59
C ASN A 162 -24.70 -40.95 -6.61
N GLU A 163 -25.00 -41.28 -5.35
CA GLU A 163 -24.04 -41.64 -4.29
C GLU A 163 -22.94 -40.57 -4.11
N ILE A 164 -23.32 -39.29 -4.21
CA ILE A 164 -22.39 -38.19 -4.17
C ILE A 164 -21.89 -37.92 -2.75
N ASN A 165 -20.58 -37.86 -2.58
CA ASN A 165 -19.99 -37.45 -1.32
C ASN A 165 -20.44 -36.02 -0.95
N VAL A 166 -20.81 -35.79 0.32
CA VAL A 166 -21.29 -34.49 0.86
C VAL A 166 -20.35 -33.33 0.49
N HIS A 167 -19.04 -33.58 0.48
CA HIS A 167 -18.06 -32.54 0.11
C HIS A 167 -18.12 -32.12 -1.37
N LYS A 168 -18.65 -32.99 -2.26
CA LYS A 168 -18.90 -32.70 -3.69
C LYS A 168 -20.32 -32.19 -3.95
N ALA A 169 -21.22 -32.29 -2.98
CA ALA A 169 -22.59 -31.81 -3.05
C ALA A 169 -22.68 -30.28 -2.77
N ARG A 170 -21.80 -29.51 -3.40
CA ARG A 170 -21.82 -28.02 -3.32
C ARG A 170 -22.47 -27.45 -4.57
N VAL A 171 -23.20 -26.37 -4.40
CA VAL A 171 -23.74 -25.58 -5.52
C VAL A 171 -22.59 -25.11 -6.39
N ASP A 172 -22.74 -25.36 -7.69
CA ASP A 172 -21.80 -24.92 -8.71
C ASP A 172 -22.60 -24.39 -9.89
N LEU A 173 -22.48 -23.11 -10.16
CA LEU A 173 -23.16 -22.39 -11.24
C LEU A 173 -22.22 -21.99 -12.37
N SER A 174 -21.00 -22.50 -12.39
CA SER A 174 -19.96 -22.10 -13.36
C SER A 174 -20.22 -22.61 -14.79
N ASN A 175 -21.05 -23.66 -14.93
CA ASN A 175 -21.41 -24.20 -16.23
C ASN A 175 -22.83 -24.79 -16.20
N ILE A 176 -23.81 -23.97 -16.56
CA ILE A 176 -25.25 -24.30 -16.52
C ILE A 176 -25.81 -24.47 -17.94
N PRO A 177 -25.89 -25.70 -18.49
CA PRO A 177 -26.47 -25.95 -19.79
C PRO A 177 -28.01 -25.95 -19.81
N LEU A 178 -28.67 -26.06 -18.64
CA LEU A 178 -30.11 -26.22 -18.55
C LEU A 178 -30.65 -25.54 -17.29
N ILE A 179 -31.70 -24.74 -17.47
CA ILE A 179 -32.56 -24.25 -16.38
C ILE A 179 -33.93 -24.90 -16.51
N GLU A 180 -34.50 -25.32 -15.39
CA GLU A 180 -35.81 -25.99 -15.37
C GLU A 180 -36.67 -25.31 -14.30
N ILE A 181 -37.92 -24.99 -14.70
CA ILE A 181 -38.94 -24.40 -13.84
C ILE A 181 -40.12 -25.35 -13.80
N GLN A 182 -40.44 -25.87 -12.62
CA GLN A 182 -41.48 -26.89 -12.43
C GLN A 182 -42.43 -26.47 -11.32
N THR A 183 -43.59 -27.15 -11.27
CA THR A 183 -44.44 -27.23 -10.09
C THR A 183 -43.62 -27.79 -8.92
N GLY A 184 -43.77 -27.20 -7.74
CA GLY A 184 -43.06 -27.62 -6.53
C GLY A 184 -43.86 -28.67 -5.72
N THR A 185 -43.31 -28.97 -4.53
CA THR A 185 -43.85 -30.01 -3.64
C THR A 185 -45.31 -29.77 -3.23
N ASN A 186 -45.69 -28.50 -3.04
CA ASN A 186 -47.03 -28.10 -2.59
C ASN A 186 -47.97 -27.67 -3.74
N ALA A 187 -47.65 -28.05 -4.97
CA ALA A 187 -48.55 -27.77 -6.08
C ALA A 187 -49.79 -28.69 -5.98
N PRO A 188 -51.01 -28.13 -6.06
CA PRO A 188 -52.22 -28.93 -5.99
C PRO A 188 -52.41 -29.79 -7.22
N LEU A 189 -52.95 -31.01 -7.05
CA LEU A 189 -53.35 -31.85 -8.14
C LEU A 189 -54.52 -31.23 -8.93
N GLY A 190 -54.63 -31.60 -10.19
CA GLY A 190 -55.66 -31.10 -11.11
C GLY A 190 -55.16 -30.02 -12.06
N TYR A 191 -56.12 -29.24 -12.58
CA TYR A 191 -55.81 -28.24 -13.59
C TYR A 191 -55.12 -27.01 -12.99
N GLY A 192 -54.09 -26.57 -13.68
CA GLY A 192 -53.30 -25.38 -13.31
C GLY A 192 -52.67 -24.69 -14.51
N GLY A 193 -51.92 -23.67 -14.20
CA GLY A 193 -51.13 -22.98 -15.21
C GLY A 193 -50.15 -21.98 -14.61
N MET A 194 -49.18 -21.59 -15.39
CA MET A 194 -48.26 -20.51 -15.05
C MET A 194 -47.80 -19.76 -16.29
N GLU A 195 -47.61 -18.47 -16.15
CA GLU A 195 -47.01 -17.60 -17.13
C GLU A 195 -45.59 -17.24 -16.67
N ILE A 196 -44.60 -17.50 -17.52
CA ILE A 196 -43.19 -17.23 -17.23
C ILE A 196 -42.67 -16.32 -18.31
N ASN A 197 -42.29 -15.09 -17.91
CA ASN A 197 -41.89 -14.04 -18.84
C ASN A 197 -40.37 -14.05 -19.04
N ARG A 198 -39.62 -13.99 -17.95
CA ARG A 198 -38.20 -13.62 -18.00
C ARG A 198 -37.45 -14.17 -16.81
N LEU A 199 -36.19 -14.52 -17.08
CA LEU A 199 -35.16 -14.69 -16.06
C LEU A 199 -34.08 -13.65 -16.29
N ARG A 200 -33.70 -12.89 -15.28
CA ARG A 200 -32.61 -11.91 -15.37
C ARG A 200 -31.60 -12.18 -14.29
N PHE A 201 -30.38 -12.43 -14.72
CA PHE A 201 -29.22 -12.51 -13.84
C PHE A 201 -28.52 -11.17 -13.84
N LYS A 202 -28.22 -10.65 -12.65
CA LYS A 202 -27.50 -9.40 -12.46
C LYS A 202 -26.27 -9.63 -11.61
N GLY A 203 -25.16 -9.06 -12.03
CA GLY A 203 -23.89 -9.10 -11.35
C GLY A 203 -23.02 -7.91 -11.73
N LYS A 204 -21.72 -8.04 -11.54
CA LYS A 204 -20.76 -7.02 -11.92
C LYS A 204 -19.76 -7.57 -12.93
N LYS A 205 -19.38 -6.77 -13.93
CA LYS A 205 -18.37 -7.11 -14.94
C LYS A 205 -17.01 -7.41 -14.34
N ILE A 206 -16.71 -6.79 -13.20
CA ILE A 206 -15.48 -6.98 -12.45
C ILE A 206 -15.89 -7.35 -11.03
N SER A 207 -15.28 -8.37 -10.44
CA SER A 207 -15.59 -8.74 -9.06
C SER A 207 -15.18 -7.61 -8.10
N GLN A 208 -15.87 -7.47 -6.99
CA GLN A 208 -15.51 -6.50 -5.95
C GLN A 208 -14.08 -6.76 -5.42
N VAL A 209 -13.70 -8.03 -5.32
CA VAL A 209 -12.37 -8.43 -4.86
C VAL A 209 -11.30 -7.94 -5.83
N ASP A 210 -11.50 -8.14 -7.15
CA ASP A 210 -10.53 -7.73 -8.17
C ASP A 210 -10.40 -6.19 -8.22
N LEU A 211 -11.49 -5.46 -8.09
CA LEU A 211 -11.45 -4.02 -8.01
C LEU A 211 -10.64 -3.55 -6.79
N VAL A 212 -10.97 -4.07 -5.60
CA VAL A 212 -10.30 -3.66 -4.36
C VAL A 212 -8.82 -4.04 -4.38
N THR A 213 -8.48 -5.25 -4.82
CA THR A 213 -7.07 -5.68 -4.91
C THR A 213 -6.28 -4.83 -5.89
N THR A 214 -6.87 -4.47 -7.03
CA THR A 214 -6.24 -3.58 -8.02
C THR A 214 -6.01 -2.18 -7.44
N LEU A 215 -7.00 -1.62 -6.74
CA LEU A 215 -6.86 -0.32 -6.09
C LEU A 215 -5.80 -0.34 -4.98
N VAL A 216 -5.78 -1.38 -4.15
CA VAL A 216 -4.76 -1.55 -3.10
C VAL A 216 -3.36 -1.67 -3.70
N ALA A 217 -3.20 -2.46 -4.77
CA ALA A 217 -1.93 -2.57 -5.48
C ALA A 217 -1.46 -1.21 -6.04
N LEU A 218 -2.37 -0.42 -6.62
CA LEU A 218 -2.08 0.92 -7.13
C LEU A 218 -1.62 1.87 -6.01
N TRP A 219 -2.29 1.83 -4.85
CA TRP A 219 -1.88 2.59 -3.66
C TRP A 219 -0.50 2.18 -3.16
N PHE A 220 -0.23 0.87 -3.10
CA PHE A 220 1.06 0.35 -2.67
C PHE A 220 2.21 0.77 -3.59
N VAL A 221 2.03 0.66 -4.92
CA VAL A 221 3.02 1.11 -5.90
C VAL A 221 3.27 2.62 -5.78
N THR A 222 2.20 3.42 -5.62
CA THR A 222 2.33 4.87 -5.44
C THR A 222 3.09 5.21 -4.16
N PHE A 223 2.83 4.51 -3.08
CA PHE A 223 3.54 4.66 -1.81
C PHE A 223 5.04 4.34 -1.97
N LEU A 224 5.38 3.25 -2.66
CA LEU A 224 6.79 2.89 -2.95
C LEU A 224 7.49 3.98 -3.76
N ILE A 225 6.83 4.52 -4.78
CA ILE A 225 7.38 5.62 -5.58
C ILE A 225 7.68 6.84 -4.70
N ILE A 226 6.75 7.21 -3.83
CA ILE A 226 6.93 8.32 -2.89
C ILE A 226 8.11 8.06 -1.95
N LEU A 227 8.24 6.84 -1.42
CA LEU A 227 9.38 6.46 -0.56
C LEU A 227 10.71 6.57 -1.30
N ILE A 228 10.78 6.10 -2.54
CA ILE A 228 11.98 6.17 -3.38
C ILE A 228 12.38 7.64 -3.62
N ILE A 229 11.44 8.49 -3.99
CA ILE A 229 11.69 9.92 -4.20
C ILE A 229 12.23 10.55 -2.89
N ARG A 230 11.58 10.28 -1.75
CA ARG A 230 12.01 10.78 -0.44
C ARG A 230 13.40 10.29 -0.04
N PHE A 231 13.71 9.03 -0.33
CA PHE A 231 15.04 8.49 -0.08
C PHE A 231 16.13 9.21 -0.88
N PHE A 232 15.88 9.49 -2.16
CA PHE A 232 16.83 10.25 -2.99
C PHE A 232 16.98 11.70 -2.53
N ASP A 233 15.88 12.39 -2.21
CA ASP A 233 15.92 13.75 -1.66
C ASP A 233 16.72 13.80 -0.37
N TYR A 234 16.47 12.90 0.56
CA TYR A 234 17.20 12.79 1.83
C TYR A 234 18.69 12.49 1.64
N SER A 235 19.01 11.62 0.69
CA SER A 235 20.42 11.30 0.36
C SER A 235 21.14 12.51 -0.21
N ARG A 236 20.45 13.28 -1.07
CA ARG A 236 20.98 14.52 -1.64
C ARG A 236 21.23 15.60 -0.58
N GLU A 237 20.26 15.81 0.32
CA GLU A 237 20.41 16.73 1.44
C GLU A 237 21.58 16.36 2.35
N ARG A 238 21.71 15.06 2.67
CA ARG A 238 22.87 14.57 3.44
C ARG A 238 24.21 14.87 2.76
N ALA A 239 24.30 14.66 1.46
CA ALA A 239 25.52 14.94 0.70
C ALA A 239 25.87 16.44 0.73
N ILE A 240 24.87 17.32 0.56
CA ILE A 240 25.05 18.78 0.63
C ILE A 240 25.48 19.20 2.05
N ASN A 241 24.84 18.69 3.08
CA ASN A 241 25.15 19.02 4.46
C ASN A 241 26.56 18.56 4.87
N ARG A 242 27.00 17.38 4.40
CA ARG A 242 28.40 16.93 4.60
C ARG A 242 29.41 17.88 4.00
N LYS A 243 29.21 18.32 2.74
CA LYS A 243 30.10 19.29 2.09
C LYS A 243 30.17 20.61 2.85
N LYS A 244 29.02 21.13 3.31
CA LYS A 244 28.98 22.35 4.14
C LYS A 244 29.73 22.21 5.47
N GLN A 245 29.58 21.05 6.13
CA GLN A 245 30.32 20.77 7.37
C GLN A 245 31.84 20.68 7.16
N GLU A 246 32.29 20.07 6.08
CA GLU A 246 33.71 19.98 5.72
C GLU A 246 34.28 21.38 5.41
N GLU A 247 33.56 22.19 4.67
CA GLU A 247 33.97 23.58 4.40
C GLU A 247 34.04 24.44 5.68
N LEU A 248 33.02 24.32 6.53
CA LEU A 248 33.02 25.02 7.84
C LEU A 248 34.19 24.59 8.69
N LYS A 249 34.52 23.30 8.77
CA LYS A 249 35.68 22.80 9.50
C LYS A 249 37.02 23.37 8.95
N LYS A 250 37.13 23.46 7.61
CA LYS A 250 38.33 24.05 6.99
C LYS A 250 38.47 25.55 7.38
N ASN A 251 37.38 26.30 7.31
CA ASN A 251 37.39 27.70 7.65
C ASN A 251 37.70 27.93 9.15
N LEU A 252 37.14 27.10 10.04
CA LEU A 252 37.48 27.17 11.47
C LEU A 252 38.97 26.93 11.73
N ARG A 253 39.56 25.89 11.09
CA ARG A 253 41.00 25.63 11.22
C ARG A 253 41.86 26.76 10.70
N ALA A 254 41.48 27.35 9.55
CA ALA A 254 42.21 28.51 9.01
C ALA A 254 42.18 29.69 9.99
N LEU A 255 40.99 30.00 10.56
CA LEU A 255 40.84 31.05 11.55
C LEU A 255 41.61 30.77 12.85
N GLU A 256 41.67 29.51 13.30
CA GLU A 256 42.47 29.13 14.48
C GLU A 256 43.96 29.34 14.24
N ILE A 257 44.47 29.01 13.05
CA ILE A 257 45.88 29.24 12.67
C ILE A 257 46.15 30.75 12.62
N GLU A 258 45.32 31.51 11.91
CA GLU A 258 45.47 32.98 11.81
C GLU A 258 45.46 33.66 13.20
N LYS A 259 44.50 33.23 14.07
CA LYS A 259 44.47 33.71 15.45
C LYS A 259 45.75 33.39 16.21
N SER A 260 46.28 32.16 16.06
CA SER A 260 47.50 31.74 16.77
C SER A 260 48.74 32.54 16.29
N GLU A 261 48.84 32.81 14.99
CA GLU A 261 49.91 33.63 14.41
C GLU A 261 49.78 35.09 14.88
N TYR A 262 48.58 35.63 14.91
CA TYR A 262 48.32 36.98 15.42
C TYR A 262 48.67 37.09 16.91
N GLU A 263 48.27 36.11 17.72
CA GLU A 263 48.62 36.12 19.15
C GLU A 263 50.12 35.99 19.37
N LYS A 264 50.83 35.20 18.58
CA LYS A 264 52.28 35.07 18.64
C LYS A 264 52.98 36.39 18.26
N SER A 265 52.64 36.96 17.11
CA SER A 265 53.20 38.22 16.66
C SER A 265 52.90 39.40 17.60
N SER A 266 51.75 39.36 18.28
CA SER A 266 51.35 40.36 19.27
C SER A 266 52.10 40.23 20.60
N ARG A 267 52.72 39.07 20.92
CA ARG A 267 53.38 38.82 22.21
C ARG A 267 54.89 38.74 22.14
N GLU A 268 55.48 38.68 20.96
CA GLU A 268 56.92 38.65 20.74
C GLU A 268 57.45 40.01 20.26
N ASP A 269 58.66 40.33 20.61
CA ASP A 269 59.37 41.52 20.09
C ASP A 269 59.94 41.15 18.68
N PRO A 270 59.64 41.92 17.65
CA PRO A 270 60.02 41.57 16.29
C PRO A 270 61.54 41.64 16.01
N LEU A 271 62.28 42.37 16.86
CA LEU A 271 63.75 42.47 16.71
C LEU A 271 64.48 41.32 17.37
N THR A 272 64.15 40.97 18.60
CA THR A 272 64.91 40.04 19.41
C THR A 272 64.30 38.64 19.48
N GLY A 273 63.03 38.51 19.13
CA GLY A 273 62.26 37.25 19.27
C GLY A 273 61.89 36.92 20.72
N CYS A 274 62.26 37.72 21.67
CA CYS A 274 61.86 37.61 23.07
C CYS A 274 60.39 38.02 23.24
N LEU A 275 59.77 37.61 24.36
CA LEU A 275 58.44 38.14 24.69
C LEU A 275 58.51 39.68 24.82
N ASN A 276 57.50 40.35 24.31
CA ASN A 276 57.34 41.80 24.52
C ASN A 276 56.54 42.06 25.83
N ARG A 277 56.23 43.32 26.10
CA ARG A 277 55.44 43.71 27.27
C ARG A 277 54.07 43.08 27.35
N ALA A 278 53.38 42.80 26.18
CA ALA A 278 52.10 42.12 26.14
C ALA A 278 52.28 40.64 26.45
N GLY A 279 53.35 40.01 25.93
CA GLY A 279 53.72 38.64 26.24
C GLY A 279 53.99 38.39 27.72
N PHE A 280 54.62 39.38 28.40
CA PHE A 280 54.91 39.34 29.84
C PHE A 280 53.64 39.17 30.69
N SER A 281 52.53 39.75 30.33
CA SER A 281 51.27 39.60 31.04
C SER A 281 50.80 38.15 31.09
N GLY A 282 51.02 37.41 30.02
CA GLY A 282 50.73 35.96 29.96
C GLY A 282 51.66 35.11 30.85
N VAL A 283 52.91 35.54 30.99
CA VAL A 283 53.88 34.90 31.92
C VAL A 283 53.45 35.15 33.38
N LEU A 284 53.12 36.39 33.72
CA LEU A 284 52.64 36.72 35.06
C LEU A 284 51.43 35.92 35.50
N LEU A 285 50.47 35.78 34.65
CA LEU A 285 49.27 34.96 34.96
C LEU A 285 49.61 33.47 35.20
N ARG A 286 50.47 32.89 34.38
CA ARG A 286 50.95 31.49 34.57
C ARG A 286 51.70 31.30 35.86
N GLU A 287 52.64 32.19 36.18
CA GLU A 287 53.42 32.11 37.39
C GLU A 287 52.56 32.37 38.64
N GLN A 288 51.57 33.28 38.57
CA GLN A 288 50.60 33.49 39.64
C GLN A 288 49.76 32.21 39.91
N GLU A 289 49.29 31.54 38.85
CA GLU A 289 48.56 30.27 39.00
C GLU A 289 49.44 29.19 39.61
N LYS A 290 50.72 29.13 39.21
CA LYS A 290 51.72 28.15 39.74
C LYS A 290 52.00 28.44 41.22
N LEU A 291 52.22 29.71 41.57
CA LEU A 291 52.38 30.18 42.95
C LEU A 291 51.21 29.75 43.84
N ASN A 292 49.97 29.99 43.36
CA ASN A 292 48.76 29.62 44.08
C ASN A 292 48.59 28.10 44.24
N ARG A 293 49.17 27.27 43.34
CA ARG A 293 49.07 25.81 43.38
C ARG A 293 50.16 25.12 44.17
N THR A 294 51.39 25.64 44.07
CA THR A 294 52.58 24.95 44.61
C THR A 294 53.27 25.71 45.73
N GLY A 295 52.96 27.00 45.95
CA GLY A 295 53.55 27.87 46.97
C GLY A 295 55.02 28.23 46.75
N GLY A 296 55.55 27.94 45.54
CA GLY A 296 56.96 28.20 45.24
C GLY A 296 57.25 29.69 44.97
N PRO A 297 58.45 30.23 45.25
CA PRO A 297 58.81 31.62 44.96
C PRO A 297 58.88 31.86 43.43
N VAL A 298 58.53 33.09 43.02
CA VAL A 298 58.76 33.61 41.67
C VAL A 298 59.72 34.72 41.76
N SER A 299 60.80 34.69 41.00
CA SER A 299 61.84 35.72 40.99
C SER A 299 61.80 36.51 39.66
N PHE A 300 62.08 37.76 39.74
CA PHE A 300 62.21 38.69 38.58
C PHE A 300 63.55 39.31 38.56
N MET A 301 64.22 39.32 37.44
CA MET A 301 65.49 39.99 37.22
C MET A 301 65.30 41.02 36.12
N ILE A 302 65.73 42.23 36.31
CA ILE A 302 65.73 43.29 35.32
C ILE A 302 67.17 43.73 35.11
N PHE A 303 67.63 43.73 33.88
CA PHE A 303 68.92 44.18 33.49
C PHE A 303 68.84 45.26 32.37
N ASP A 304 69.80 46.13 32.31
CA ASP A 304 69.90 47.21 31.31
C ASP A 304 71.34 47.24 30.74
N ILE A 305 71.49 47.67 29.51
CA ILE A 305 72.81 47.77 28.88
C ILE A 305 73.41 49.11 29.24
N ASP A 306 74.51 49.05 29.95
CA ASP A 306 75.25 50.28 30.29
C ASP A 306 75.76 50.95 29.02
N HIS A 307 75.61 52.29 28.98
CA HIS A 307 76.05 53.15 27.86
C HIS A 307 75.43 52.80 26.48
N PHE A 308 74.31 52.05 26.41
CA PHE A 308 73.68 51.66 25.14
C PHE A 308 73.36 52.83 24.20
N LYS A 309 73.08 54.02 24.77
CA LYS A 309 72.88 55.22 23.97
C LYS A 309 74.19 55.64 23.27
N GLU A 310 75.31 55.53 23.91
CA GLU A 310 76.62 55.84 23.31
C GLU A 310 76.97 54.88 22.19
N VAL A 311 76.59 53.59 22.28
CA VAL A 311 76.71 52.63 21.21
C VAL A 311 75.88 53.06 19.97
N ASN A 312 74.67 53.46 20.21
CA ASN A 312 73.79 53.91 19.11
C ASN A 312 74.33 55.24 18.48
N ASP A 313 74.71 56.16 19.31
CA ASP A 313 75.22 57.48 18.87
C ASP A 313 76.56 57.33 18.10
N THR A 314 77.40 56.36 18.47
CA THR A 314 78.72 56.15 17.86
C THR A 314 78.68 55.25 16.64
N TYR A 315 77.90 54.17 16.66
CA TYR A 315 77.92 53.14 15.68
C TYR A 315 76.62 52.99 14.83
N GLY A 316 75.65 53.82 15.22
CA GLY A 316 74.36 53.80 14.53
C GLY A 316 73.40 52.77 15.10
N HIS A 317 72.09 53.00 14.85
CA HIS A 317 70.99 52.14 15.34
C HIS A 317 71.04 50.71 14.88
N LEU A 318 71.59 50.44 13.68
CA LEU A 318 71.69 49.06 13.19
C LEU A 318 72.64 48.19 14.02
N VAL A 319 73.78 48.83 14.48
CA VAL A 319 74.73 48.14 15.38
C VAL A 319 74.09 47.98 16.78
N GLY A 320 73.36 48.97 17.25
CA GLY A 320 72.60 48.87 18.48
C GLY A 320 71.55 47.71 18.43
N ASP A 321 70.85 47.58 17.31
CA ASP A 321 69.90 46.45 17.12
C ASP A 321 70.59 45.11 17.14
N GLU A 322 71.77 44.96 16.51
CA GLU A 322 72.59 43.75 16.59
C GLU A 322 73.07 43.46 18.04
N VAL A 323 73.39 44.45 18.80
CA VAL A 323 73.75 44.29 20.23
C VAL A 323 72.57 43.77 21.02
N LEU A 324 71.34 44.26 20.78
CA LEU A 324 70.16 43.79 21.47
C LEU A 324 69.83 42.33 21.08
N VAL A 325 69.92 42.00 19.79
CA VAL A 325 69.70 40.63 19.30
C VAL A 325 70.71 39.68 19.91
N ASN A 326 72.00 40.08 19.93
CA ASN A 326 73.07 39.22 20.47
C ASN A 326 72.92 39.02 21.98
N LEU A 327 72.58 40.08 22.72
CA LEU A 327 72.33 40.03 24.16
C LEU A 327 71.12 39.09 24.45
N ALA A 328 70.04 39.23 23.73
CA ALA A 328 68.87 38.34 23.85
C ALA A 328 69.23 36.88 23.63
N LYS A 329 70.01 36.59 22.59
CA LYS A 329 70.48 35.18 22.30
C LYS A 329 71.41 34.70 23.43
N LEU A 330 72.33 35.55 23.94
CA LEU A 330 73.21 35.12 24.99
C LEU A 330 72.43 34.79 26.26
N VAL A 331 71.52 35.64 26.69
CA VAL A 331 70.72 35.42 27.90
C VAL A 331 69.79 34.21 27.71
N GLN A 332 69.19 34.05 26.55
CA GLN A 332 68.34 32.93 26.25
C GLN A 332 69.10 31.60 26.30
N GLY A 333 70.38 31.59 25.97
CA GLY A 333 71.26 30.43 26.12
C GLY A 333 71.68 30.13 27.56
N MET A 334 71.55 31.09 28.50
CA MET A 334 71.94 30.93 29.90
C MET A 334 70.80 30.60 30.86
N ILE A 335 69.55 30.98 30.49
CA ILE A 335 68.34 30.72 31.27
C ILE A 335 67.80 29.32 31.04
N ARG A 336 66.97 28.81 31.95
CA ARG A 336 66.33 27.52 31.82
C ARG A 336 65.16 27.56 30.82
N ASN A 337 64.76 26.46 30.24
CA ASN A 337 63.60 26.37 29.36
C ASN A 337 62.28 26.75 30.07
N THR A 338 62.26 26.77 31.39
CA THR A 338 61.11 27.18 32.21
C THR A 338 61.03 28.68 32.40
N ASP A 339 62.14 29.41 32.19
CA ASP A 339 62.28 30.83 32.44
C ASP A 339 61.87 31.63 31.19
N SER A 340 61.39 32.82 31.36
CA SER A 340 60.87 33.64 30.27
C SER A 340 61.66 34.92 30.12
N LEU A 341 62.26 35.14 28.95
CA LEU A 341 62.99 36.41 28.64
C LEU A 341 62.02 37.36 27.97
N VAL A 342 61.99 38.59 28.53
CA VAL A 342 61.08 39.64 28.08
C VAL A 342 61.83 40.90 27.73
N ARG A 343 61.62 41.45 26.56
CA ARG A 343 62.08 42.83 26.20
C ARG A 343 61.01 43.84 26.60
N TRP A 344 61.30 44.62 27.67
CA TRP A 344 60.29 45.56 28.20
C TRP A 344 60.11 46.83 27.36
N GLY A 345 61.09 47.16 26.56
CA GLY A 345 61.10 48.31 25.66
C GLY A 345 62.50 49.04 25.68
N GLY A 346 62.86 49.65 24.54
CA GLY A 346 64.19 50.25 24.36
C GLY A 346 65.31 49.28 24.64
N ARG A 347 66.10 49.49 25.69
CA ARG A 347 67.33 48.77 26.10
C ARG A 347 67.12 47.79 27.27
N ARG A 348 65.89 47.68 27.82
CA ARG A 348 65.62 46.88 29.01
C ARG A 348 65.10 45.48 28.66
N VAL A 349 65.77 44.53 29.30
CA VAL A 349 65.36 43.12 29.21
C VAL A 349 65.13 42.63 30.63
N CYS A 350 64.01 41.91 30.83
CA CYS A 350 63.64 41.38 32.15
C CYS A 350 63.56 39.83 32.03
N ASP A 351 64.04 39.15 33.05
CA ASP A 351 63.92 37.71 33.24
C ASP A 351 63.00 37.40 34.42
N SER A 352 62.27 36.33 34.37
CA SER A 352 61.43 35.82 35.45
C SER A 352 61.85 34.39 35.76
N GLU A 353 62.43 34.12 36.90
CA GLU A 353 62.67 32.79 37.47
C GLU A 353 61.45 32.23 38.20
#